data_a0f53e02816d7d8c78a5f19c8d57be80
#
_entry.id   a0f53e02816d7d8c78a5f19c8d57be80
#
_cell.length_a   1.000
_cell.length_b   1.000
_cell.length_c   1.000
_cell.angle_alpha   90.00
_cell.angle_beta   90.00
_cell.angle_gamma   90.00
#
_symmetry.space_group_name_H-M   'P 1'
#
loop_
_entity.id
_entity.type
_entity.pdbx_description
1 polymer ?
#
loop_
_entity_poly.entity_id
_entity_poly.type
_entity_poly.pdbx_seq_one_letter_code
_entity_poly.pdbx_strand_id
1 'polypeptide(L)'
;MNQILIAEDEERIAQFVRKGLKAHGFQPTVVSDGASALAHAMSGGYDLMVLDIGLPVLDGFTVLQRLRDVGSTLPVVILTARDSLSDRVAGLEGGADDYMSKPFGFDELLARIRLRLRRATGEAASSERLEHGDVGLDLRTRTATVAGREVELSAREFALAEVFLQHPGQVMSREQLLSRVWGYDFDPGSNVVDVYVRYLRKKLGVDRIETVRGAGYRFRG
;
A
#
# COMPACT_ATOMS: atom_id res chain seq x y z
N MET A 1 -13.74 -14.22 -11.13
CA MET A 1 -13.43 -14.73 -9.78
C MET A 1 -11.93 -14.58 -9.60
N ASN A 2 -11.47 -13.81 -8.60
CA ASN A 2 -10.06 -13.41 -8.56
C ASN A 2 -9.16 -14.55 -8.08
N GLN A 3 -8.06 -14.75 -8.80
CA GLN A 3 -7.03 -15.75 -8.56
C GLN A 3 -5.97 -15.17 -7.60
N ILE A 4 -5.79 -15.78 -6.44
CA ILE A 4 -4.82 -15.31 -5.45
C ILE A 4 -3.71 -16.35 -5.28
N LEU A 5 -2.48 -15.96 -5.55
CA LEU A 5 -1.31 -16.78 -5.24
C LEU A 5 -0.91 -16.57 -3.78
N ILE A 6 -0.76 -17.64 -3.01
CA ILE A 6 -0.29 -17.62 -1.63
C ILE A 6 1.05 -18.36 -1.60
N ALA A 7 2.11 -17.63 -1.30
CA ALA A 7 3.45 -18.15 -1.10
C ALA A 7 3.77 -18.12 0.42
N GLU A 8 3.65 -19.26 1.08
CA GLU A 8 3.76 -19.42 2.52
C GLU A 8 4.19 -20.85 2.82
N ASP A 9 5.28 -21.05 3.55
CA ASP A 9 5.84 -22.35 3.90
C ASP A 9 5.23 -22.96 5.18
N GLU A 10 4.70 -22.11 6.08
CA GLU A 10 3.98 -22.57 7.24
C GLU A 10 2.57 -23.08 6.86
N GLU A 11 2.39 -24.39 6.79
CA GLU A 11 1.13 -25.01 6.34
C GLU A 11 -0.10 -24.52 7.12
N ARG A 12 0.04 -24.24 8.43
CA ARG A 12 -1.06 -23.74 9.26
C ARG A 12 -1.52 -22.35 8.79
N ILE A 13 -0.59 -21.45 8.50
CA ILE A 13 -0.89 -20.10 8.01
C ILE A 13 -1.44 -20.19 6.59
N ALA A 14 -0.80 -20.95 5.71
CA ALA A 14 -1.25 -21.16 4.34
C ALA A 14 -2.70 -21.68 4.28
N GLN A 15 -3.05 -22.67 5.10
CA GLN A 15 -4.40 -23.22 5.16
C GLN A 15 -5.41 -22.24 5.78
N PHE A 16 -5.02 -21.48 6.79
CA PHE A 16 -5.84 -20.43 7.39
C PHE A 16 -6.21 -19.37 6.33
N VAL A 17 -5.22 -18.82 5.62
CA VAL A 17 -5.42 -17.83 4.56
C VAL A 17 -6.24 -18.43 3.41
N ARG A 18 -5.90 -19.63 2.94
CA ARG A 18 -6.61 -20.33 1.88
C ARG A 18 -8.10 -20.51 2.18
N LYS A 19 -8.42 -21.03 3.39
CA LYS A 19 -9.82 -21.26 3.82
C LYS A 19 -10.59 -19.94 3.88
N GLY A 20 -9.98 -18.91 4.48
CA GLY A 20 -10.59 -17.60 4.57
C GLY A 20 -10.88 -17.00 3.20
N LEU A 21 -9.91 -17.01 2.27
CA LEU A 21 -10.09 -16.47 0.92
C LEU A 21 -11.17 -17.24 0.14
N LYS A 22 -11.19 -18.58 0.21
CA LYS A 22 -12.26 -19.38 -0.41
C LYS A 22 -13.64 -19.02 0.10
N ALA A 23 -13.80 -18.84 1.41
CA ALA A 23 -15.08 -18.45 2.01
C ALA A 23 -15.58 -17.08 1.53
N HIS A 24 -14.67 -16.22 1.05
CA HIS A 24 -14.99 -14.89 0.52
C HIS A 24 -14.99 -14.81 -1.01
N GLY A 25 -15.05 -15.95 -1.70
CA GLY A 25 -15.25 -16.02 -3.15
C GLY A 25 -14.00 -15.86 -4.01
N PHE A 26 -12.80 -15.98 -3.42
CA PHE A 26 -11.53 -16.01 -4.14
C PHE A 26 -11.13 -17.43 -4.54
N GLN A 27 -10.21 -17.55 -5.50
CA GLN A 27 -9.58 -18.80 -5.90
C GLN A 27 -8.09 -18.80 -5.49
N PRO A 28 -7.76 -19.27 -4.28
CA PRO A 28 -6.38 -19.29 -3.81
C PRO A 28 -5.63 -20.52 -4.33
N THR A 29 -4.41 -20.31 -4.81
CA THR A 29 -3.38 -21.31 -5.07
C THR A 29 -2.28 -21.16 -4.03
N VAL A 30 -1.84 -22.25 -3.40
CA VAL A 30 -0.79 -22.23 -2.37
C VAL A 30 0.48 -22.87 -2.93
N VAL A 31 1.60 -22.22 -2.69
CA VAL A 31 2.97 -22.72 -2.92
C VAL A 31 3.79 -22.51 -1.65
N SER A 32 4.75 -23.38 -1.39
CA SER A 32 5.50 -23.43 -0.12
C SER A 32 6.96 -23.00 -0.23
N ASP A 33 7.40 -22.51 -1.40
CA ASP A 33 8.76 -22.04 -1.63
C ASP A 33 8.81 -20.89 -2.64
N GLY A 34 9.87 -20.10 -2.57
CA GLY A 34 10.00 -18.91 -3.39
C GLY A 34 10.25 -19.19 -4.86
N ALA A 35 10.87 -20.32 -5.22
CA ALA A 35 11.09 -20.65 -6.63
C ALA A 35 9.77 -21.00 -7.32
N SER A 36 8.93 -21.81 -6.67
CA SER A 36 7.57 -22.12 -7.12
C SER A 36 6.71 -20.85 -7.16
N ALA A 37 6.83 -19.97 -6.16
CA ALA A 37 6.14 -18.69 -6.11
C ALA A 37 6.46 -17.82 -7.32
N LEU A 38 7.74 -17.67 -7.64
CA LEU A 38 8.18 -16.91 -8.80
C LEU A 38 7.68 -17.52 -10.11
N ALA A 39 7.80 -18.84 -10.28
CA ALA A 39 7.36 -19.54 -11.48
C ALA A 39 5.86 -19.36 -11.72
N HIS A 40 5.04 -19.51 -10.67
CA HIS A 40 3.59 -19.30 -10.74
C HIS A 40 3.25 -17.84 -11.06
N ALA A 41 3.87 -16.87 -10.38
CA ALA A 41 3.62 -15.46 -10.63
C ALA A 41 4.01 -15.04 -12.06
N MET A 42 5.08 -15.59 -12.61
CA MET A 42 5.52 -15.32 -13.99
C MET A 42 4.67 -16.02 -15.05
N SER A 43 3.99 -17.14 -14.73
CA SER A 43 3.09 -17.81 -15.68
C SER A 43 1.85 -16.99 -16.02
N GLY A 44 1.53 -15.97 -15.23
CA GLY A 44 0.33 -15.14 -15.36
C GLY A 44 -0.93 -15.82 -14.78
N GLY A 45 -2.04 -15.11 -14.87
CA GLY A 45 -3.34 -15.63 -14.42
C GLY A 45 -3.64 -15.41 -12.94
N TYR A 46 -2.80 -14.71 -12.21
CA TYR A 46 -3.08 -14.28 -10.83
C TYR A 46 -3.37 -12.78 -10.79
N ASP A 47 -4.34 -12.40 -9.96
CA ASP A 47 -4.75 -11.01 -9.77
C ASP A 47 -4.02 -10.34 -8.59
N LEU A 48 -3.49 -11.16 -7.66
CA LEU A 48 -2.73 -10.69 -6.50
C LEU A 48 -1.91 -11.85 -5.92
N MET A 49 -0.76 -11.51 -5.33
CA MET A 49 0.09 -12.43 -4.59
C MET A 49 0.18 -12.01 -3.12
N VAL A 50 0.00 -12.98 -2.24
CA VAL A 50 0.34 -12.90 -0.81
C VAL A 50 1.67 -13.62 -0.65
N LEU A 51 2.69 -12.94 -0.14
CA LEU A 51 4.09 -13.39 -0.17
C LEU A 51 4.72 -13.34 1.21
N ASP A 52 5.09 -14.48 1.77
CA ASP A 52 6.00 -14.50 2.91
C ASP A 52 7.43 -14.20 2.50
N ILE A 53 8.13 -13.48 3.36
CA ILE A 53 9.56 -13.19 3.16
C ILE A 53 10.43 -14.39 3.53
N GLY A 54 10.03 -15.17 4.53
CA GLY A 54 10.81 -16.29 5.08
C GLY A 54 10.81 -17.57 4.24
N LEU A 55 10.46 -17.51 2.96
CA LEU A 55 10.33 -18.70 2.11
C LEU A 55 11.66 -19.44 1.92
N PRO A 56 11.62 -20.80 1.89
CA PRO A 56 12.78 -21.60 1.52
C PRO A 56 13.08 -21.50 0.02
N VAL A 57 14.28 -21.95 -0.36
CA VAL A 57 14.84 -22.02 -1.73
C VAL A 57 15.14 -20.62 -2.29
N LEU A 58 14.19 -19.71 -2.27
CA LEU A 58 14.32 -18.33 -2.70
C LEU A 58 13.51 -17.43 -1.74
N ASP A 59 14.18 -16.50 -1.07
CA ASP A 59 13.50 -15.60 -0.14
C ASP A 59 12.52 -14.66 -0.85
N GLY A 60 11.50 -14.19 -0.11
CA GLY A 60 10.41 -13.41 -0.71
C GLY A 60 10.85 -12.06 -1.25
N PHE A 61 11.90 -11.41 -0.70
CA PHE A 61 12.42 -10.17 -1.28
C PHE A 61 13.04 -10.40 -2.65
N THR A 62 13.80 -11.48 -2.80
CA THR A 62 14.36 -11.87 -4.10
C THR A 62 13.27 -12.23 -5.11
N VAL A 63 12.19 -12.90 -4.66
CA VAL A 63 11.00 -13.15 -5.51
C VAL A 63 10.41 -11.85 -6.01
N LEU A 64 10.14 -10.91 -5.10
CA LEU A 64 9.56 -9.61 -5.43
C LEU A 64 10.44 -8.82 -6.41
N GLN A 65 11.74 -8.73 -6.11
CA GLN A 65 12.69 -8.02 -6.97
C GLN A 65 12.69 -8.59 -8.39
N ARG A 66 12.80 -9.92 -8.54
CA ARG A 66 12.78 -10.56 -9.87
C ARG A 66 11.48 -10.33 -10.63
N LEU A 67 10.34 -10.29 -9.93
CA LEU A 67 9.06 -9.93 -10.55
C LEU A 67 9.08 -8.48 -11.07
N ARG A 68 9.64 -7.55 -10.32
CA ARG A 68 9.73 -6.14 -10.73
C ARG A 68 10.76 -5.94 -11.84
N ASP A 69 11.88 -6.66 -11.82
CA ASP A 69 12.92 -6.62 -12.86
C ASP A 69 12.38 -7.03 -14.25
N VAL A 70 11.40 -7.95 -14.29
CA VAL A 70 10.73 -8.33 -15.55
C VAL A 70 9.50 -7.45 -15.88
N GLY A 71 9.29 -6.36 -15.12
CA GLY A 71 8.19 -5.42 -15.36
C GLY A 71 6.81 -5.92 -14.90
N SER A 72 6.74 -6.95 -14.05
CA SER A 72 5.46 -7.43 -13.52
C SER A 72 4.78 -6.38 -12.65
N THR A 73 3.53 -6.10 -12.94
CA THR A 73 2.64 -5.22 -12.17
C THR A 73 1.73 -5.98 -11.22
N LEU A 74 1.93 -7.29 -11.06
CA LEU A 74 1.16 -8.12 -10.13
C LEU A 74 1.20 -7.50 -8.73
N PRO A 75 0.03 -7.15 -8.13
CA PRO A 75 -0.02 -6.64 -6.77
C PRO A 75 0.51 -7.66 -5.77
N VAL A 76 1.39 -7.23 -4.86
CA VAL A 76 2.02 -8.09 -3.84
C VAL A 76 1.75 -7.53 -2.45
N VAL A 77 1.13 -8.35 -1.60
CA VAL A 77 0.97 -8.11 -0.16
C VAL A 77 1.99 -8.99 0.57
N ILE A 78 2.97 -8.37 1.21
CA ILE A 78 3.99 -9.08 1.98
C ILE A 78 3.44 -9.46 3.36
N LEU A 79 3.64 -10.72 3.76
CA LEU A 79 3.50 -11.20 5.13
C LEU A 79 4.88 -11.50 5.70
N THR A 80 5.13 -11.11 6.96
CA THR A 80 6.44 -11.35 7.57
C THR A 80 6.38 -11.41 9.08
N ALA A 81 7.24 -12.25 9.68
CA ALA A 81 7.51 -12.27 11.12
C ALA A 81 8.57 -11.22 11.51
N ARG A 82 9.19 -10.53 10.56
CA ARG A 82 10.27 -9.56 10.81
C ARG A 82 9.68 -8.18 11.08
N ASP A 83 9.80 -7.76 12.33
CA ASP A 83 9.29 -6.46 12.81
C ASP A 83 10.29 -5.30 12.66
N SER A 84 11.46 -5.52 12.04
CA SER A 84 12.43 -4.44 11.93
C SER A 84 11.96 -3.36 10.94
N LEU A 85 12.12 -2.11 11.34
CA LEU A 85 11.78 -0.94 10.50
C LEU A 85 12.54 -0.97 9.17
N SER A 86 13.77 -1.51 9.18
CA SER A 86 14.62 -1.68 8.00
C SER A 86 14.04 -2.67 6.99
N ASP A 87 13.45 -3.77 7.44
CA ASP A 87 12.85 -4.79 6.55
C ASP A 87 11.56 -4.27 5.91
N ARG A 88 10.79 -3.46 6.64
CA ARG A 88 9.58 -2.78 6.10
C ARG A 88 9.96 -1.75 5.03
N VAL A 89 11.00 -0.97 5.25
CA VAL A 89 11.49 0.02 4.29
C VAL A 89 12.03 -0.68 3.05
N ALA A 90 12.86 -1.72 3.21
CA ALA A 90 13.40 -2.49 2.10
C ALA A 90 12.30 -3.16 1.25
N GLY A 91 11.23 -3.67 1.88
CA GLY A 91 10.10 -4.27 1.17
C GLY A 91 9.30 -3.27 0.35
N LEU A 92 9.07 -2.06 0.88
CA LEU A 92 8.35 -1.00 0.16
C LEU A 92 9.21 -0.35 -0.92
N GLU A 93 10.51 -0.18 -0.70
CA GLU A 93 11.46 0.27 -1.72
C GLU A 93 11.66 -0.80 -2.81
N GLY A 94 11.54 -2.08 -2.46
CA GLY A 94 11.56 -3.21 -3.39
C GLY A 94 10.32 -3.35 -4.28
N GLY A 95 9.31 -2.46 -4.14
CA GLY A 95 8.13 -2.42 -5.00
C GLY A 95 6.95 -3.29 -4.53
N ALA A 96 6.88 -3.66 -3.24
CA ALA A 96 5.68 -4.25 -2.66
C ALA A 96 4.55 -3.23 -2.58
N ASP A 97 3.32 -3.69 -2.83
CA ASP A 97 2.13 -2.83 -2.77
C ASP A 97 1.61 -2.66 -1.35
N ASP A 98 1.82 -3.66 -0.49
CA ASP A 98 1.45 -3.63 0.92
C ASP A 98 2.34 -4.54 1.77
N TYR A 99 2.30 -4.29 3.08
CA TYR A 99 3.12 -5.01 4.06
C TYR A 99 2.31 -5.27 5.34
N MET A 100 2.35 -6.50 5.86
CA MET A 100 1.66 -6.90 7.07
C MET A 100 2.53 -7.80 7.94
N SER A 101 2.61 -7.49 9.24
CA SER A 101 3.35 -8.30 10.21
C SER A 101 2.53 -9.51 10.71
N LYS A 102 3.20 -10.63 10.93
CA LYS A 102 2.67 -11.78 11.66
C LYS A 102 2.86 -11.54 13.18
N PRO A 103 1.88 -11.84 14.06
CA PRO A 103 0.56 -12.43 13.76
C PRO A 103 -0.45 -11.39 13.24
N PHE A 104 -1.33 -11.79 12.33
CA PHE A 104 -2.34 -10.93 11.72
C PHE A 104 -3.76 -11.51 11.83
N GLY A 105 -4.76 -10.63 11.77
CA GLY A 105 -6.16 -11.00 11.64
C GLY A 105 -6.54 -11.24 10.17
N PHE A 106 -7.38 -12.26 9.90
CA PHE A 106 -7.82 -12.53 8.54
C PHE A 106 -8.61 -11.36 7.93
N ASP A 107 -9.44 -10.67 8.73
CA ASP A 107 -10.23 -9.53 8.25
C ASP A 107 -9.35 -8.36 7.77
N GLU A 108 -8.20 -8.15 8.42
CA GLU A 108 -7.23 -7.14 8.00
C GLU A 108 -6.59 -7.53 6.65
N LEU A 109 -6.14 -8.79 6.51
CA LEU A 109 -5.60 -9.30 5.26
C LEU A 109 -6.62 -9.19 4.13
N LEU A 110 -7.87 -9.58 4.38
CA LEU A 110 -8.96 -9.51 3.43
C LEU A 110 -9.23 -8.07 2.95
N ALA A 111 -9.24 -7.11 3.89
CA ALA A 111 -9.45 -5.69 3.57
C ALA A 111 -8.32 -5.16 2.66
N ARG A 112 -7.06 -5.53 2.94
CA ARG A 112 -5.88 -5.15 2.14
C ARG A 112 -5.94 -5.77 0.74
N ILE A 113 -6.24 -7.06 0.63
CA ILE A 113 -6.39 -7.76 -0.66
C ILE A 113 -7.48 -7.08 -1.50
N ARG A 114 -8.66 -6.82 -0.93
CA ARG A 114 -9.75 -6.13 -1.65
C ARG A 114 -9.37 -4.74 -2.12
N LEU A 115 -8.63 -3.99 -1.32
CA LEU A 115 -8.15 -2.67 -1.69
C LEU A 115 -7.19 -2.74 -2.89
N ARG A 116 -6.28 -3.71 -2.91
CA ARG A 116 -5.30 -3.86 -3.99
C ARG A 116 -5.94 -4.36 -5.28
N LEU A 117 -6.86 -5.32 -5.19
CA LEU A 117 -7.60 -5.82 -6.35
C LEU A 117 -8.45 -4.74 -7.03
N ARG A 118 -9.16 -3.91 -6.25
CA ARG A 118 -9.93 -2.78 -6.81
C ARG A 118 -9.05 -1.80 -7.59
N ARG A 119 -7.82 -1.58 -7.13
CA ARG A 119 -6.84 -0.74 -7.84
C ARG A 119 -6.33 -1.39 -9.12
N ALA A 120 -6.23 -2.72 -9.16
CA ALA A 120 -5.74 -3.46 -10.32
C ALA A 120 -6.80 -3.65 -11.41
N THR A 121 -8.09 -3.81 -11.05
CA THR A 121 -9.18 -4.09 -12.03
C THR A 121 -9.78 -2.86 -12.69
N GLY A 122 -9.36 -1.64 -12.29
CA GLY A 122 -9.94 -0.42 -12.86
C GLY A 122 -11.43 -0.21 -12.54
N GLU A 123 -12.04 -1.05 -11.69
CA GLU A 123 -13.43 -0.86 -11.24
C GLU A 123 -13.62 0.35 -10.32
N ALA A 124 -12.52 1.04 -10.00
CA ALA A 124 -12.52 2.36 -9.38
C ALA A 124 -12.61 3.52 -10.40
N ALA A 125 -13.06 3.26 -11.62
CA ALA A 125 -13.09 4.24 -12.72
C ALA A 125 -13.94 5.51 -12.47
N SER A 126 -14.60 5.62 -11.31
CA SER A 126 -15.25 6.85 -10.86
C SER A 126 -14.57 7.54 -9.66
N SER A 127 -13.45 6.99 -9.14
CA SER A 127 -12.69 7.57 -8.02
C SER A 127 -11.17 7.54 -8.21
N GLU A 128 -10.67 7.31 -9.41
CA GLU A 128 -9.23 7.26 -9.68
C GLU A 128 -8.56 8.64 -9.66
N ARG A 129 -9.34 9.70 -9.73
CA ARG A 129 -8.86 11.06 -9.65
C ARG A 129 -9.50 11.80 -8.49
N LEU A 130 -8.68 12.25 -7.57
CA LEU A 130 -9.09 13.12 -6.49
C LEU A 130 -8.77 14.56 -6.93
N GLU A 131 -9.76 15.42 -6.92
CA GLU A 131 -9.59 16.84 -7.25
C GLU A 131 -10.21 17.71 -6.17
N HIS A 132 -9.46 18.73 -5.75
CA HIS A 132 -9.99 19.78 -4.89
C HIS A 132 -9.28 21.10 -5.19
N GLY A 133 -10.07 22.10 -5.61
CA GLY A 133 -9.53 23.33 -6.16
C GLY A 133 -8.76 23.07 -7.46
N ASP A 134 -7.50 23.49 -7.50
CA ASP A 134 -6.61 23.27 -8.63
C ASP A 134 -5.59 22.14 -8.41
N VAL A 135 -5.74 21.36 -7.32
CA VAL A 135 -4.91 20.18 -7.03
C VAL A 135 -5.64 18.92 -7.45
N GLY A 136 -4.99 18.10 -8.25
CA GLY A 136 -5.46 16.80 -8.68
C GLY A 136 -4.46 15.69 -8.35
N LEU A 137 -4.95 14.52 -7.97
CA LEU A 137 -4.18 13.28 -7.85
C LEU A 137 -4.80 12.22 -8.74
N ASP A 138 -4.02 11.65 -9.64
CA ASP A 138 -4.35 10.43 -10.34
C ASP A 138 -3.82 9.25 -9.51
N LEU A 139 -4.73 8.48 -8.93
CA LEU A 139 -4.37 7.38 -8.03
C LEU A 139 -3.80 6.18 -8.77
N ARG A 140 -4.13 6.04 -10.06
CA ARG A 140 -3.64 4.94 -10.91
C ARG A 140 -2.20 5.17 -11.34
N THR A 141 -1.92 6.35 -11.90
CA THR A 141 -0.57 6.71 -12.37
C THR A 141 0.32 7.23 -11.24
N ARG A 142 -0.25 7.54 -10.07
CA ARG A 142 0.40 8.20 -8.93
C ARG A 142 0.99 9.55 -9.30
N THR A 143 0.36 10.25 -10.22
CA THR A 143 0.76 11.61 -10.61
C THR A 143 -0.07 12.64 -9.85
N ALA A 144 0.58 13.76 -9.52
CA ALA A 144 -0.06 14.90 -8.90
C ALA A 144 -0.04 16.07 -9.89
N THR A 145 -1.10 16.86 -9.90
CA THR A 145 -1.17 18.10 -10.70
C THR A 145 -1.57 19.28 -9.81
N VAL A 146 -0.98 20.43 -10.07
CA VAL A 146 -1.32 21.71 -9.44
C VAL A 146 -1.50 22.76 -10.54
N ALA A 147 -2.67 23.35 -10.63
CA ALA A 147 -3.03 24.28 -11.69
C ALA A 147 -2.71 23.74 -13.11
N GLY A 148 -2.99 22.43 -13.32
CA GLY A 148 -2.76 21.73 -14.58
C GLY A 148 -1.31 21.34 -14.86
N ARG A 149 -0.38 21.63 -13.97
CA ARG A 149 1.04 21.26 -14.11
C ARG A 149 1.34 20.03 -13.26
N GLU A 150 2.04 19.07 -13.83
CA GLU A 150 2.49 17.89 -13.10
C GLU A 150 3.52 18.25 -12.03
N VAL A 151 3.36 17.63 -10.85
CA VAL A 151 4.23 17.81 -9.68
C VAL A 151 4.66 16.43 -9.19
N GLU A 152 5.97 16.24 -9.09
CA GLU A 152 6.54 15.00 -8.61
C GLU A 152 6.43 14.89 -7.08
N LEU A 153 5.76 13.84 -6.61
CA LEU A 153 5.62 13.51 -5.20
C LEU A 153 6.30 12.17 -4.90
N SER A 154 7.02 12.12 -3.79
CA SER A 154 7.47 10.83 -3.25
C SER A 154 6.27 9.98 -2.81
N ALA A 155 6.47 8.68 -2.61
CA ALA A 155 5.41 7.76 -2.21
C ALA A 155 4.66 8.20 -0.93
N ARG A 156 5.37 8.76 0.05
CA ARG A 156 4.79 9.26 1.31
C ARG A 156 4.10 10.61 1.15
N GLU A 157 4.66 11.50 0.34
CA GLU A 157 4.00 12.77 0.01
C GLU A 157 2.69 12.51 -0.74
N PHE A 158 2.70 11.57 -1.69
CA PHE A 158 1.51 11.18 -2.42
C PHE A 158 0.44 10.60 -1.50
N ALA A 159 0.79 9.66 -0.62
CA ALA A 159 -0.14 9.08 0.35
C ALA A 159 -0.72 10.12 1.31
N LEU A 160 0.08 11.09 1.75
CA LEU A 160 -0.40 12.17 2.61
C LEU A 160 -1.32 13.14 1.84
N ALA A 161 -0.99 13.47 0.58
CA ALA A 161 -1.86 14.26 -0.29
C ALA A 161 -3.19 13.55 -0.57
N GLU A 162 -3.16 12.23 -0.82
CA GLU A 162 -4.35 11.40 -1.00
C GLU A 162 -5.29 11.49 0.22
N VAL A 163 -4.75 11.34 1.43
CA VAL A 163 -5.56 11.48 2.66
C VAL A 163 -6.20 12.86 2.76
N PHE A 164 -5.48 13.91 2.42
CA PHE A 164 -6.02 15.28 2.45
C PHE A 164 -7.13 15.49 1.41
N LEU A 165 -6.95 15.00 0.19
CA LEU A 165 -7.93 15.17 -0.89
C LEU A 165 -9.16 14.26 -0.72
N GLN A 166 -9.04 13.16 0.03
CA GLN A 166 -10.20 12.34 0.44
C GLN A 166 -11.05 13.02 1.54
N HIS A 167 -10.47 14.00 2.27
CA HIS A 167 -11.11 14.67 3.40
C HIS A 167 -10.97 16.20 3.28
N PRO A 168 -11.40 16.81 2.16
CA PRO A 168 -11.24 18.23 1.94
C PRO A 168 -12.01 19.05 2.98
N GLY A 169 -11.39 20.10 3.50
CA GLY A 169 -12.00 20.97 4.52
C GLY A 169 -12.06 20.35 5.92
N GLN A 170 -11.83 19.05 6.09
CA GLN A 170 -11.82 18.40 7.38
C GLN A 170 -10.49 18.62 8.11
N VAL A 171 -10.56 18.87 9.41
CA VAL A 171 -9.36 18.90 10.27
C VAL A 171 -8.95 17.48 10.60
N MET A 172 -7.73 17.11 10.20
CA MET A 172 -7.12 15.82 10.49
C MET A 172 -6.08 15.99 11.59
N SER A 173 -6.19 15.23 12.69
CA SER A 173 -5.19 15.26 13.74
C SER A 173 -3.86 14.64 13.25
N ARG A 174 -2.75 14.97 13.94
CA ARG A 174 -1.44 14.35 13.65
C ARG A 174 -1.49 12.84 13.78
N GLU A 175 -2.16 12.33 14.77
CA GLU A 175 -2.35 10.89 15.02
C GLU A 175 -3.14 10.22 13.89
N GLN A 176 -4.22 10.85 13.42
CA GLN A 176 -5.00 10.36 12.29
C GLN A 176 -4.19 10.32 11.01
N LEU A 177 -3.40 11.35 10.71
CA LEU A 177 -2.52 11.40 9.55
C LEU A 177 -1.40 10.37 9.68
N LEU A 178 -0.79 10.26 10.86
CA LEU A 178 0.26 9.30 11.15
C LEU A 178 -0.24 7.87 10.91
N SER A 179 -1.35 7.51 11.53
CA SER A 179 -1.96 6.18 11.40
C SER A 179 -2.32 5.82 9.96
N ARG A 180 -2.90 6.76 9.19
CA ARG A 180 -3.35 6.51 7.81
C ARG A 180 -2.21 6.40 6.80
N VAL A 181 -1.11 7.14 7.00
CA VAL A 181 0.00 7.22 6.04
C VAL A 181 1.16 6.30 6.46
N TRP A 182 1.42 6.15 7.76
CA TRP A 182 2.56 5.37 8.29
C TRP A 182 2.16 4.09 9.01
N GLY A 183 0.89 3.97 9.46
CA GLY A 183 0.37 2.83 10.20
C GLY A 183 0.34 3.06 11.72
N TYR A 184 -0.35 2.16 12.43
CA TYR A 184 -0.57 2.28 13.88
C TYR A 184 0.69 2.06 14.72
N ASP A 185 1.73 1.40 14.18
CA ASP A 185 2.96 1.07 14.91
C ASP A 185 3.99 2.21 14.90
N PHE A 186 3.63 3.37 14.36
CA PHE A 186 4.55 4.52 14.34
C PHE A 186 4.48 5.29 15.65
N ASP A 187 5.66 5.73 16.18
CA ASP A 187 5.73 6.49 17.42
C ASP A 187 4.88 7.77 17.35
N PRO A 188 3.83 7.91 18.19
CA PRO A 188 2.97 9.08 18.19
C PRO A 188 3.70 10.39 18.58
N GLY A 189 4.87 10.31 19.20
CA GLY A 189 5.75 11.46 19.48
C GLY A 189 6.55 11.95 18.27
N SER A 190 6.49 11.24 17.14
CA SER A 190 7.24 11.58 15.92
C SER A 190 6.72 12.87 15.28
N ASN A 191 7.65 13.74 14.87
CA ASN A 191 7.35 14.96 14.10
C ASN A 191 7.26 14.70 12.59
N VAL A 192 7.21 13.43 12.16
CA VAL A 192 7.26 13.04 10.75
C VAL A 192 6.12 13.68 9.94
N VAL A 193 4.91 13.75 10.48
CA VAL A 193 3.77 14.40 9.82
C VAL A 193 4.08 15.87 9.52
N ASP A 194 4.63 16.60 10.48
CA ASP A 194 4.97 18.03 10.34
C ASP A 194 6.03 18.24 9.25
N VAL A 195 6.99 17.32 9.15
CA VAL A 195 8.03 17.33 8.11
C VAL A 195 7.41 17.13 6.72
N TYR A 196 6.56 16.13 6.56
CA TYR A 196 5.93 15.84 5.26
C TYR A 196 4.88 16.87 4.86
N VAL A 197 4.14 17.45 5.81
CA VAL A 197 3.27 18.61 5.55
C VAL A 197 4.09 19.79 5.01
N ARG A 198 5.28 20.05 5.56
CA ARG A 198 6.18 21.09 5.06
C ARG A 198 6.66 20.80 3.62
N TYR A 199 6.95 19.53 3.29
CA TYR A 199 7.31 19.15 1.93
C TYR A 199 6.14 19.31 0.96
N LEU A 200 4.95 18.89 1.33
CA LEU A 200 3.75 19.08 0.51
C LEU A 200 3.43 20.55 0.27
N ARG A 201 3.56 21.41 1.30
CA ARG A 201 3.38 22.86 1.14
C ARG A 201 4.31 23.45 0.10
N LYS A 202 5.56 22.99 0.03
CA LYS A 202 6.52 23.46 -0.99
C LYS A 202 6.11 23.05 -2.39
N LYS A 203 5.48 21.89 -2.55
CA LYS A 203 5.13 21.31 -3.85
C LYS A 203 3.73 21.66 -4.31
N LEU A 204 2.75 21.63 -3.40
CA LEU A 204 1.35 21.93 -3.72
C LEU A 204 0.99 23.40 -3.53
N GLY A 205 1.73 24.14 -2.71
CA GLY A 205 1.46 25.53 -2.33
C GLY A 205 1.23 25.67 -0.82
N VAL A 206 1.79 26.74 -0.23
CA VAL A 206 1.82 26.95 1.23
C VAL A 206 0.42 27.15 1.84
N ASP A 207 -0.49 27.74 1.08
CA ASP A 207 -1.82 28.11 1.56
C ASP A 207 -2.84 26.97 1.51
N ARG A 208 -2.50 25.86 0.81
CA ARG A 208 -3.42 24.73 0.62
C ARG A 208 -3.54 23.82 1.84
N ILE A 209 -2.55 23.79 2.71
CA ILE A 209 -2.58 23.01 3.93
C ILE A 209 -2.46 23.96 5.13
N GLU A 210 -3.59 24.21 5.77
CA GLU A 210 -3.66 25.04 6.96
C GLU A 210 -3.23 24.27 8.20
N THR A 211 -2.52 24.93 9.12
CA THR A 211 -2.31 24.42 10.48
C THR A 211 -3.45 24.92 11.39
N VAL A 212 -4.24 24.00 11.92
CA VAL A 212 -5.26 24.29 12.93
C VAL A 212 -4.62 24.04 14.30
N ARG A 213 -4.29 25.14 15.00
CA ARG A 213 -3.55 25.08 16.28
C ARG A 213 -4.26 24.15 17.28
N GLY A 214 -3.49 23.24 17.87
CA GLY A 214 -3.97 22.26 18.85
C GLY A 214 -4.83 21.11 18.27
N ALA A 215 -5.21 21.13 16.97
CA ALA A 215 -6.08 20.14 16.37
C ALA A 215 -5.43 19.35 15.23
N GLY A 216 -4.49 19.95 14.46
CA GLY A 216 -3.83 19.25 13.35
C GLY A 216 -3.75 20.08 12.08
N TYR A 217 -4.11 19.47 10.94
CA TYR A 217 -4.01 20.08 9.61
C TYR A 217 -5.32 19.94 8.83
N ARG A 218 -5.57 20.90 7.95
CA ARG A 218 -6.73 20.91 7.07
C ARG A 218 -6.31 21.28 5.65
N PHE A 219 -6.80 20.53 4.66
CA PHE A 219 -6.61 20.89 3.26
C PHE A 219 -7.67 21.93 2.85
N ARG A 220 -7.20 23.03 2.29
CA ARG A 220 -8.01 24.07 1.63
C ARG A 220 -7.71 24.01 0.14
N GLY A 221 -8.67 23.86 -0.70
CA GLY A 221 -8.50 23.94 -2.15
C GLY A 221 -8.42 25.37 -2.65
#